data_41fa57ad7f76d0217b56d036260f2143
#
_entry.id   41fa57ad7f76d0217b56d036260f2143
#
_cell.length_a   1.000
_cell.length_b   1.000
_cell.length_c   1.000
_cell.angle_alpha   90.00
_cell.angle_beta   90.00
_cell.angle_gamma   90.00
#
_symmetry.space_group_name_H-M   'P 1'
#
loop_
_entity.id
_entity.type
_entity.pdbx_description
1 polymer ?
#
loop_
_entity_poly.entity_id
_entity_poly.type
_entity_poly.pdbx_seq_one_letter_code
_entity_poly.pdbx_strand_id
1 'polypeptide(L)'
;FFPDSGIARAVNYLPARTVVEVADLPQHALVQIEAVCSHGDGTPPQAVEARHGLIIEANNIADAPKDELSSQTVAFSHYNNISAQLGIDPATGVLVAGGVKAETEQALKNIKAIIESVDHVLEDCVKVNIFVKDMNDMDAVNEVYAQFFPEGTPARRVVGVANLPMGAAIQIDAIFGNFEGTPPIA
;
A
#
# COMPACT_ATOMS: atom_id res chain seq x y z
N PHE A 1 12.20 6.68 -14.26
CA PHE A 1 11.43 7.94 -14.31
C PHE A 1 11.39 8.63 -12.95
N PHE A 2 10.93 7.94 -11.92
CA PHE A 2 10.74 8.55 -10.58
C PHE A 2 12.02 9.11 -9.94
N PRO A 3 13.19 8.43 -10.02
CA PRO A 3 14.43 9.01 -9.50
C PRO A 3 14.83 10.34 -10.11
N ASP A 4 14.35 10.61 -11.33
CA ASP A 4 14.66 11.85 -12.07
C ASP A 4 13.54 12.91 -11.95
N SER A 5 12.41 12.60 -11.28
CA SER A 5 11.38 13.59 -11.02
C SER A 5 11.85 14.62 -10.00
N GLY A 6 11.28 15.82 -10.02
CA GLY A 6 11.70 16.90 -9.13
C GLY A 6 11.65 16.54 -7.65
N ILE A 7 10.57 15.89 -7.21
CA ILE A 7 10.40 15.46 -5.81
C ILE A 7 11.29 14.25 -5.49
N ALA A 8 11.31 13.24 -6.35
CA ALA A 8 12.15 12.06 -6.16
C ALA A 8 13.65 12.42 -6.12
N ARG A 9 14.10 13.40 -6.88
CA ARG A 9 15.46 13.91 -6.77
C ARG A 9 15.78 14.51 -5.41
N ALA A 10 14.81 15.21 -4.82
CA ALA A 10 15.00 15.86 -3.53
C ALA A 10 15.07 14.87 -2.36
N VAL A 11 14.25 13.83 -2.38
CA VAL A 11 14.10 12.87 -1.28
C VAL A 11 14.55 11.44 -1.63
N ASN A 12 14.87 11.18 -2.89
CA ASN A 12 15.39 9.91 -3.40
C ASN A 12 14.55 8.69 -2.97
N TYR A 13 13.23 8.75 -3.19
CA TYR A 13 12.29 7.68 -2.86
C TYR A 13 11.57 7.12 -4.08
N LEU A 14 11.01 5.94 -3.93
CA LEU A 14 10.07 5.34 -4.88
C LEU A 14 8.65 5.40 -4.30
N PRO A 15 7.61 5.62 -5.14
CA PRO A 15 6.23 5.65 -4.67
C PRO A 15 5.76 4.27 -4.19
N ALA A 16 4.69 4.25 -3.39
CA ALA A 16 3.92 3.05 -3.15
C ALA A 16 3.24 2.59 -4.45
N ARG A 17 3.14 1.28 -4.68
CA ARG A 17 2.69 0.69 -5.94
C ARG A 17 1.78 -0.50 -5.73
N THR A 18 0.72 -0.57 -6.55
CA THR A 18 -0.15 -1.75 -6.71
C THR A 18 -0.16 -2.15 -8.19
N VAL A 19 0.02 -3.43 -8.49
CA VAL A 19 0.00 -3.97 -9.85
C VAL A 19 -0.98 -5.12 -9.92
N VAL A 20 -1.89 -5.07 -10.88
CA VAL A 20 -2.89 -6.12 -11.12
C VAL A 20 -3.01 -6.39 -12.62
N GLU A 21 -3.35 -7.62 -12.99
CA GLU A 21 -3.72 -7.98 -14.35
C GLU A 21 -5.24 -7.97 -14.47
N VAL A 22 -5.76 -7.31 -15.48
CA VAL A 22 -7.18 -7.24 -15.80
C VAL A 22 -7.47 -7.91 -17.14
N ALA A 23 -8.71 -8.31 -17.36
CA ALA A 23 -9.11 -9.02 -18.58
C ALA A 23 -9.04 -8.14 -19.84
N ASP A 24 -9.34 -6.85 -19.71
CA ASP A 24 -9.28 -5.88 -20.82
C ASP A 24 -9.16 -4.44 -20.27
N LEU A 25 -8.68 -3.54 -21.07
CA LEU A 25 -8.57 -2.12 -20.79
C LEU A 25 -9.28 -1.30 -21.87
N PRO A 26 -9.71 -0.06 -21.57
CA PRO A 26 -10.34 0.81 -22.57
C PRO A 26 -9.48 0.90 -23.84
N GLN A 27 -10.15 0.78 -25.00
CA GLN A 27 -9.53 0.81 -26.32
C GLN A 27 -8.45 -0.29 -26.54
N HIS A 28 -8.58 -1.42 -25.82
CA HIS A 28 -7.60 -2.52 -25.87
C HIS A 28 -6.17 -2.09 -25.55
N ALA A 29 -6.02 -1.11 -24.67
CA ALA A 29 -4.72 -0.67 -24.21
C ALA A 29 -3.99 -1.81 -23.47
N LEU A 30 -2.66 -1.87 -23.62
CA LEU A 30 -1.85 -2.91 -22.97
C LEU A 30 -1.56 -2.58 -21.51
N VAL A 31 -1.55 -1.30 -21.15
CA VAL A 31 -1.24 -0.80 -19.79
C VAL A 31 -2.06 0.43 -19.50
N GLN A 32 -2.57 0.52 -18.28
CA GLN A 32 -3.14 1.73 -17.71
C GLN A 32 -2.41 2.07 -16.41
N ILE A 33 -2.05 3.33 -16.24
CA ILE A 33 -1.38 3.81 -15.02
C ILE A 33 -2.24 4.91 -14.42
N GLU A 34 -2.55 4.77 -13.13
CA GLU A 34 -3.10 5.81 -12.28
C GLU A 34 -2.04 6.25 -11.28
N ALA A 35 -1.91 7.54 -11.04
CA ALA A 35 -0.96 8.06 -10.07
C ALA A 35 -1.61 9.17 -9.24
N VAL A 36 -1.35 9.13 -7.93
CA VAL A 36 -1.63 10.24 -7.02
C VAL A 36 -0.32 10.99 -6.83
N CYS A 37 -0.32 12.25 -7.20
CA CYS A 37 0.86 13.11 -7.11
C CYS A 37 0.59 14.24 -6.11
N SER A 38 1.61 14.61 -5.35
CA SER A 38 1.51 15.79 -4.51
C SER A 38 1.41 17.02 -5.39
N HIS A 39 0.45 17.87 -5.10
CA HIS A 39 0.39 19.21 -5.63
C HIS A 39 0.85 20.16 -4.52
N GLY A 40 1.84 21.02 -4.77
CA GLY A 40 2.17 22.09 -3.84
C GLY A 40 0.91 22.92 -3.52
N ASP A 41 0.96 23.72 -2.48
CA ASP A 41 -0.15 24.53 -1.97
C ASP A 41 -0.74 25.59 -2.96
N GLY A 42 -0.45 25.45 -4.25
CA GLY A 42 -0.92 26.35 -5.31
C GLY A 42 -0.11 27.65 -5.43
N THR A 43 0.91 27.83 -4.63
CA THR A 43 1.88 28.93 -4.80
C THR A 43 2.85 28.61 -5.94
N PRO A 44 3.45 29.65 -6.58
CA PRO A 44 4.49 29.47 -7.59
C PRO A 44 5.59 28.51 -7.10
N PRO A 45 6.33 27.84 -7.99
CA PRO A 45 7.30 26.82 -7.61
C PRO A 45 8.23 27.33 -6.50
N GLN A 46 7.99 26.82 -5.29
CA GLN A 46 8.84 27.10 -4.13
C GLN A 46 10.04 26.15 -4.16
N ALA A 47 11.17 26.64 -3.65
CA ALA A 47 12.28 25.74 -3.34
C ALA A 47 11.79 24.59 -2.43
N VAL A 48 12.36 23.40 -2.60
CA VAL A 48 11.94 22.22 -1.85
C VAL A 48 11.94 22.47 -0.33
N GLU A 49 12.93 23.26 0.14
CA GLU A 49 13.11 23.64 1.53
C GLU A 49 12.01 24.59 2.07
N ALA A 50 11.29 25.25 1.16
CA ALA A 50 10.22 26.17 1.52
C ALA A 50 8.83 25.53 1.51
N ARG A 51 8.72 24.24 1.15
CA ARG A 51 7.46 23.48 1.13
C ARG A 51 7.12 22.97 2.53
N HIS A 52 6.81 23.87 3.44
CA HIS A 52 6.36 23.52 4.77
C HIS A 52 5.08 22.69 4.71
N GLY A 53 5.08 21.52 5.35
CA GLY A 53 3.92 20.64 5.47
C GLY A 53 3.77 19.58 4.36
N LEU A 54 4.67 19.51 3.40
CA LEU A 54 4.68 18.48 2.35
C LEU A 54 5.88 17.54 2.51
N ILE A 55 6.05 16.99 3.68
CA ILE A 55 7.07 15.96 3.89
C ILE A 55 6.54 14.68 3.23
N ILE A 56 7.31 14.17 2.28
CA ILE A 56 7.11 12.84 1.71
C ILE A 56 8.19 11.96 2.30
N GLU A 57 7.77 10.97 3.07
CA GLU A 57 8.67 10.01 3.70
C GLU A 57 8.36 8.61 3.19
N ALA A 58 9.39 7.95 2.67
CA ALA A 58 9.31 6.55 2.27
C ALA A 58 10.05 5.69 3.28
N ASN A 59 9.46 4.56 3.66
CA ASN A 59 10.08 3.61 4.56
C ASN A 59 10.05 2.19 3.99
N ASN A 60 11.11 1.44 4.29
CA ASN A 60 11.26 0.03 3.94
C ASN A 60 11.90 -0.71 5.12
N ILE A 61 11.34 -1.85 5.48
CA ILE A 61 11.80 -2.72 6.55
C ILE A 61 12.20 -4.10 6.04
N ALA A 62 12.99 -4.82 6.82
CA ALA A 62 13.40 -6.18 6.49
C ALA A 62 12.30 -7.21 6.78
N ASP A 63 11.40 -6.91 7.72
CA ASP A 63 10.36 -7.82 8.21
C ASP A 63 9.10 -7.85 7.34
N ALA A 64 9.16 -7.24 6.15
CA ALA A 64 8.13 -7.32 5.12
C ALA A 64 8.78 -7.45 3.72
N PRO A 65 8.06 -8.04 2.75
CA PRO A 65 8.56 -8.20 1.39
C PRO A 65 8.93 -6.86 0.76
N LYS A 66 10.09 -6.79 0.13
CA LYS A 66 10.60 -5.59 -0.53
C LYS A 66 10.62 -5.76 -2.04
N ASP A 67 10.22 -4.72 -2.74
CA ASP A 67 10.31 -4.58 -4.19
C ASP A 67 11.32 -3.48 -4.53
N GLU A 68 12.16 -3.73 -5.55
CA GLU A 68 13.17 -2.75 -6.00
C GLU A 68 12.55 -1.54 -6.73
N LEU A 69 11.29 -1.64 -7.15
CA LEU A 69 10.59 -0.64 -7.94
C LEU A 69 9.52 0.13 -7.16
N SER A 70 9.40 -0.12 -5.85
CA SER A 70 8.45 0.59 -4.98
C SER A 70 8.94 0.66 -3.54
N SER A 71 8.46 1.64 -2.78
CA SER A 71 8.61 1.69 -1.34
C SER A 71 7.47 0.95 -0.65
N GLN A 72 7.73 0.28 0.46
CA GLN A 72 6.69 -0.44 1.19
C GLN A 72 5.62 0.51 1.75
N THR A 73 6.03 1.66 2.26
CA THR A 73 5.11 2.73 2.65
C THR A 73 5.63 4.10 2.24
N VAL A 74 4.71 4.99 1.91
CA VAL A 74 4.99 6.40 1.62
C VAL A 74 4.01 7.27 2.38
N ALA A 75 4.53 8.02 3.34
CA ALA A 75 3.80 9.07 4.03
C ALA A 75 3.71 10.31 3.16
N PHE A 76 2.52 10.88 3.08
CA PHE A 76 2.27 12.14 2.41
C PHE A 76 1.11 12.85 3.09
N SER A 77 1.38 14.07 3.62
CA SER A 77 0.36 14.84 4.32
C SER A 77 -0.28 14.01 5.44
N HIS A 78 -1.58 13.82 5.41
CA HIS A 78 -2.35 13.14 6.46
C HIS A 78 -2.45 11.62 6.25
N TYR A 79 -1.73 11.04 5.29
CA TYR A 79 -1.88 9.62 4.94
C TYR A 79 -0.56 8.91 4.74
N ASN A 80 -0.51 7.66 5.22
CA ASN A 80 0.49 6.67 4.83
C ASN A 80 -0.13 5.71 3.80
N ASN A 81 0.52 5.60 2.64
CA ASN A 81 0.10 4.71 1.56
C ASN A 81 1.00 3.48 1.55
N ILE A 82 0.39 2.32 1.73
CA ILE A 82 1.11 1.03 1.71
C ILE A 82 1.07 0.47 0.30
N SER A 83 2.24 0.09 -0.23
CA SER A 83 2.32 -0.73 -1.45
C SER A 83 1.60 -2.05 -1.24
N ALA A 84 0.93 -2.52 -2.29
CA ALA A 84 0.19 -3.77 -2.22
C ALA A 84 1.08 -4.93 -1.77
N GLN A 85 0.61 -5.65 -0.77
CA GLN A 85 1.26 -6.82 -0.21
C GLN A 85 0.61 -8.09 -0.73
N LEU A 86 1.44 -9.06 -1.07
CA LEU A 86 1.07 -10.45 -1.33
C LEU A 86 1.29 -11.27 -0.06
N GLY A 87 0.79 -12.49 -0.05
CA GLY A 87 1.06 -13.47 1.01
C GLY A 87 2.49 -14.03 0.96
N ILE A 88 3.50 -13.18 0.86
CA ILE A 88 4.90 -13.56 0.81
C ILE A 88 5.47 -13.58 2.23
N ASP A 89 6.11 -14.70 2.59
CA ASP A 89 6.90 -14.78 3.81
C ASP A 89 8.20 -13.97 3.62
N PRO A 90 8.43 -12.92 4.43
CA PRO A 90 9.61 -12.07 4.29
C PRO A 90 10.94 -12.80 4.52
N ALA A 91 10.95 -13.88 5.30
CA ALA A 91 12.15 -14.65 5.57
C ALA A 91 12.60 -15.51 4.36
N THR A 92 11.65 -15.98 3.55
CA THR A 92 11.92 -16.87 2.41
C THR A 92 11.77 -16.20 1.06
N GLY A 93 11.01 -15.09 0.99
CA GLY A 93 10.71 -14.38 -0.26
C GLY A 93 9.72 -15.10 -1.17
N VAL A 94 9.01 -16.14 -0.67
CA VAL A 94 8.04 -16.91 -1.45
C VAL A 94 6.64 -16.83 -0.88
N LEU A 95 5.63 -17.08 -1.71
CA LEU A 95 4.24 -17.18 -1.26
C LEU A 95 4.09 -18.30 -0.23
N VAL A 96 3.35 -18.03 0.84
CA VAL A 96 3.04 -19.04 1.86
C VAL A 96 2.15 -20.13 1.28
N ALA A 97 2.35 -21.36 1.72
CA ALA A 97 1.45 -22.47 1.37
C ALA A 97 0.15 -22.39 2.17
N GLY A 98 -0.95 -22.84 1.59
CA GLY A 98 -2.26 -22.91 2.27
C GLY A 98 -3.36 -22.12 1.58
N GLY A 99 -3.10 -21.61 0.37
CA GLY A 99 -4.08 -20.91 -0.47
C GLY A 99 -4.49 -19.56 0.06
N VAL A 100 -5.62 -19.05 -0.42
CA VAL A 100 -6.08 -17.67 -0.19
C VAL A 100 -6.15 -17.30 1.30
N LYS A 101 -6.54 -18.21 2.17
CA LYS A 101 -6.65 -17.96 3.62
C LYS A 101 -5.28 -17.65 4.23
N ALA A 102 -4.27 -18.49 3.96
CA ALA A 102 -2.90 -18.29 4.44
C ALA A 102 -2.27 -17.05 3.79
N GLU A 103 -2.48 -16.84 2.50
CA GLU A 103 -1.99 -15.66 1.79
C GLU A 103 -2.61 -14.36 2.34
N THR A 104 -3.91 -14.36 2.67
CA THR A 104 -4.59 -13.21 3.29
C THR A 104 -3.97 -12.88 4.65
N GLU A 105 -3.78 -13.90 5.49
CA GLU A 105 -3.17 -13.73 6.81
C GLU A 105 -1.75 -13.15 6.70
N GLN A 106 -0.95 -13.69 5.81
CA GLN A 106 0.42 -13.23 5.63
C GLN A 106 0.48 -11.80 5.05
N ALA A 107 -0.36 -11.47 4.06
CA ALA A 107 -0.43 -10.14 3.50
C ALA A 107 -0.80 -9.08 4.56
N LEU A 108 -1.77 -9.39 5.42
CA LEU A 108 -2.16 -8.50 6.53
C LEU A 108 -1.08 -8.41 7.62
N LYS A 109 -0.34 -9.48 7.90
CA LYS A 109 0.85 -9.43 8.77
C LYS A 109 1.94 -8.54 8.21
N ASN A 110 2.19 -8.62 6.91
CA ASN A 110 3.17 -7.76 6.23
C ASN A 110 2.75 -6.28 6.33
N ILE A 111 1.48 -5.96 6.05
CA ILE A 111 0.93 -4.60 6.20
C ILE A 111 1.09 -4.12 7.65
N LYS A 112 0.75 -4.96 8.63
CA LYS A 112 0.89 -4.64 10.05
C LYS A 112 2.35 -4.29 10.40
N ALA A 113 3.30 -5.14 10.02
CA ALA A 113 4.72 -4.89 10.29
C ALA A 113 5.21 -3.58 9.65
N ILE A 114 4.77 -3.29 8.42
CA ILE A 114 5.13 -2.06 7.71
C ILE A 114 4.60 -0.83 8.47
N ILE A 115 3.32 -0.83 8.86
CA ILE A 115 2.73 0.35 9.47
C ILE A 115 3.20 0.56 10.91
N GLU A 116 3.46 -0.50 11.67
CA GLU A 116 4.05 -0.42 12.99
C GLU A 116 5.48 0.14 12.98
N SER A 117 6.21 -0.04 11.88
CA SER A 117 7.57 0.51 11.73
C SER A 117 7.63 2.03 11.58
N VAL A 118 6.49 2.67 11.37
CA VAL A 118 6.32 4.12 11.27
C VAL A 118 5.37 4.66 12.35
N ASP A 119 5.36 3.99 13.50
CA ASP A 119 4.65 4.39 14.72
C ASP A 119 3.12 4.47 14.59
N HIS A 120 2.52 3.66 13.70
CA HIS A 120 1.09 3.54 13.54
C HIS A 120 0.61 2.13 13.92
N VAL A 121 -0.70 1.98 14.08
CA VAL A 121 -1.38 0.71 14.38
C VAL A 121 -2.46 0.40 13.34
N LEU A 122 -2.98 -0.83 13.33
CA LEU A 122 -4.02 -1.22 12.36
C LEU A 122 -5.31 -0.41 12.50
N GLU A 123 -5.59 0.09 13.69
CA GLU A 123 -6.75 0.93 14.00
C GLU A 123 -6.71 2.29 13.29
N ASP A 124 -5.53 2.75 12.87
CA ASP A 124 -5.37 3.97 12.06
C ASP A 124 -5.74 3.75 10.59
N CYS A 125 -6.11 2.52 10.22
CA CYS A 125 -6.44 2.17 8.84
C CYS A 125 -7.73 2.87 8.38
N VAL A 126 -7.63 3.67 7.33
CA VAL A 126 -8.75 4.41 6.74
C VAL A 126 -9.40 3.59 5.62
N LYS A 127 -8.60 2.90 4.83
CA LYS A 127 -9.08 2.17 3.66
C LYS A 127 -8.22 0.95 3.35
N VAL A 128 -8.88 -0.13 2.94
CA VAL A 128 -8.24 -1.34 2.42
C VAL A 128 -8.78 -1.64 1.02
N ASN A 129 -7.90 -1.91 0.08
CA ASN A 129 -8.24 -2.46 -1.22
C ASN A 129 -7.78 -3.92 -1.28
N ILE A 130 -8.68 -4.80 -1.66
CA ILE A 130 -8.45 -6.24 -1.82
C ILE A 130 -8.62 -6.60 -3.29
N PHE A 131 -7.61 -7.23 -3.85
CA PHE A 131 -7.62 -7.78 -5.20
C PHE A 131 -7.53 -9.30 -5.08
N VAL A 132 -8.52 -10.01 -5.61
CA VAL A 132 -8.64 -11.46 -5.47
C VAL A 132 -8.85 -12.10 -6.84
N LYS A 133 -8.21 -13.24 -7.09
CA LYS A 133 -8.35 -13.95 -8.37
C LYS A 133 -9.69 -14.66 -8.50
N ASP A 134 -10.18 -15.24 -7.41
CA ASP A 134 -11.49 -15.92 -7.38
C ASP A 134 -12.40 -15.25 -6.33
N MET A 135 -13.50 -14.67 -6.79
CA MET A 135 -14.47 -14.06 -5.90
C MET A 135 -15.20 -15.06 -5.00
N ASN A 136 -15.16 -16.35 -5.31
CA ASN A 136 -15.71 -17.40 -4.45
C ASN A 136 -14.86 -17.60 -3.17
N ASP A 137 -13.63 -17.10 -3.14
CA ASP A 137 -12.76 -17.16 -1.97
C ASP A 137 -13.08 -16.11 -0.89
N MET A 138 -14.03 -15.21 -1.14
CA MET A 138 -14.29 -14.08 -0.25
C MET A 138 -14.73 -14.46 1.17
N ASP A 139 -15.38 -15.59 1.36
CA ASP A 139 -15.74 -16.05 2.71
C ASP A 139 -14.49 -16.37 3.53
N ALA A 140 -13.50 -17.05 2.93
CA ALA A 140 -12.23 -17.37 3.56
C ALA A 140 -11.40 -16.10 3.83
N VAL A 141 -11.40 -15.15 2.89
CA VAL A 141 -10.77 -13.82 3.07
C VAL A 141 -11.42 -13.07 4.24
N ASN A 142 -12.74 -13.02 4.30
CA ASN A 142 -13.50 -12.32 5.34
C ASN A 142 -13.25 -12.90 6.73
N GLU A 143 -13.13 -14.23 6.84
CA GLU A 143 -12.84 -14.91 8.11
C GLU A 143 -11.49 -14.45 8.69
N VAL A 144 -10.46 -14.33 7.85
CA VAL A 144 -9.15 -13.84 8.28
C VAL A 144 -9.18 -12.34 8.53
N TYR A 145 -9.77 -11.58 7.61
CA TYR A 145 -9.86 -10.13 7.70
C TYR A 145 -10.48 -9.65 9.03
N ALA A 146 -11.54 -10.32 9.48
CA ALA A 146 -12.21 -9.99 10.73
C ALA A 146 -11.32 -10.17 11.98
N GLN A 147 -10.26 -10.98 11.91
CA GLN A 147 -9.33 -11.16 13.02
C GLN A 147 -8.36 -9.98 13.15
N PHE A 148 -8.07 -9.30 12.06
CA PHE A 148 -7.19 -8.12 12.03
C PHE A 148 -7.94 -6.82 12.35
N PHE A 149 -9.24 -6.77 12.08
CA PHE A 149 -10.09 -5.59 12.31
C PHE A 149 -11.32 -5.94 13.14
N PRO A 150 -11.14 -6.30 14.43
CA PRO A 150 -12.25 -6.82 15.27
C PRO A 150 -13.23 -5.73 15.72
N GLU A 151 -12.77 -4.49 15.94
CA GLU A 151 -13.59 -3.43 16.57
C GLU A 151 -13.89 -2.25 15.64
N GLY A 152 -13.13 -2.05 14.62
CA GLY A 152 -13.30 -0.94 13.70
C GLY A 152 -12.88 -1.32 12.29
N THR A 153 -13.85 -1.50 11.40
CA THR A 153 -13.53 -1.86 10.02
C THR A 153 -13.28 -0.62 9.17
N PRO A 154 -12.11 -0.51 8.51
CA PRO A 154 -11.86 0.56 7.56
C PRO A 154 -12.80 0.46 6.35
N ALA A 155 -12.92 1.54 5.59
CA ALA A 155 -13.58 1.48 4.29
C ALA A 155 -12.89 0.42 3.42
N ARG A 156 -13.66 -0.45 2.74
CA ARG A 156 -13.12 -1.57 1.99
C ARG A 156 -13.61 -1.59 0.55
N ARG A 157 -12.70 -1.84 -0.38
CA ARG A 157 -13.01 -2.15 -1.78
C ARG A 157 -12.49 -3.54 -2.11
N VAL A 158 -13.30 -4.34 -2.80
CA VAL A 158 -12.90 -5.66 -3.31
C VAL A 158 -13.03 -5.65 -4.83
N VAL A 159 -12.01 -6.17 -5.50
CA VAL A 159 -11.96 -6.27 -6.97
C VAL A 159 -11.50 -7.68 -7.36
N GLY A 160 -12.32 -8.35 -8.19
CA GLY A 160 -11.87 -9.56 -8.88
C GLY A 160 -10.92 -9.19 -10.03
N VAL A 161 -9.78 -9.85 -10.11
CA VAL A 161 -8.74 -9.60 -11.12
C VAL A 161 -8.40 -10.86 -11.89
N ALA A 162 -7.87 -10.71 -13.10
CA ALA A 162 -7.53 -11.85 -13.95
C ALA A 162 -6.33 -12.62 -13.39
N ASN A 163 -5.32 -11.90 -12.88
CA ASN A 163 -4.14 -12.51 -12.29
C ASN A 163 -3.44 -11.55 -11.33
N LEU A 164 -2.52 -12.08 -10.52
CA LEU A 164 -1.71 -11.33 -9.56
C LEU A 164 -0.24 -11.73 -9.72
N PRO A 165 0.71 -10.86 -9.34
CA PRO A 165 2.13 -11.19 -9.38
C PRO A 165 2.42 -12.50 -8.64
N MET A 166 3.40 -13.26 -9.12
CA MET A 166 3.82 -14.56 -8.61
C MET A 166 2.70 -15.63 -8.60
N GLY A 167 1.55 -15.39 -9.25
CA GLY A 167 0.40 -16.28 -9.24
C GLY A 167 -0.39 -16.29 -7.94
N ALA A 168 -0.21 -15.28 -7.08
CA ALA A 168 -0.90 -15.16 -5.80
C ALA A 168 -2.43 -15.21 -5.96
N ALA A 169 -3.12 -15.69 -4.94
CA ALA A 169 -4.58 -15.73 -4.89
C ALA A 169 -5.16 -14.36 -4.48
N ILE A 170 -4.42 -13.59 -3.70
CA ILE A 170 -4.85 -12.30 -3.15
C ILE A 170 -3.70 -11.30 -3.09
N GLN A 171 -4.04 -10.02 -3.21
CA GLN A 171 -3.17 -8.87 -2.98
C GLN A 171 -3.95 -7.81 -2.22
N ILE A 172 -3.31 -7.15 -1.26
CA ILE A 172 -3.95 -6.15 -0.40
C ILE A 172 -3.08 -4.90 -0.33
N ASP A 173 -3.66 -3.73 -0.58
CA ASP A 173 -3.06 -2.44 -0.22
C ASP A 173 -3.94 -1.71 0.80
N ALA A 174 -3.35 -0.74 1.48
CA ALA A 174 -4.05 0.00 2.51
C ALA A 174 -3.58 1.46 2.60
N ILE A 175 -4.48 2.29 3.12
CA ILE A 175 -4.21 3.69 3.43
C ILE A 175 -4.47 3.88 4.92
N PHE A 176 -3.50 4.45 5.61
CA PHE A 176 -3.56 4.77 7.03
C PHE A 176 -3.62 6.28 7.24
N GLY A 177 -4.31 6.71 8.28
CA GLY A 177 -4.29 8.10 8.72
C GLY A 177 -2.91 8.43 9.30
N ASN A 178 -2.45 9.65 9.05
CA ASN A 178 -1.21 10.18 9.61
C ASN A 178 -1.54 11.45 10.39
N PHE A 179 -1.12 11.52 11.64
CA PHE A 179 -1.38 12.67 12.53
C PHE A 179 -0.38 13.81 12.30
N GLU A 180 -0.22 14.23 11.06
CA GLU A 180 0.62 15.38 10.79
C GLU A 180 -0.03 16.70 11.24
N GLY A 181 0.77 17.58 11.83
CA GLY A 181 0.47 18.99 12.02
C GLY A 181 -0.39 19.34 13.24
N THR A 182 -0.80 18.39 14.05
CA THR A 182 -1.26 18.68 15.40
C THR A 182 -0.06 18.57 16.36
N PRO A 183 0.28 19.64 17.08
CA PRO A 183 1.28 19.51 18.14
C PRO A 183 0.83 18.37 19.07
N PRO A 184 1.75 17.57 19.59
CA PRO A 184 1.41 16.53 20.55
C PRO A 184 0.57 17.19 21.64
N ILE A 185 -0.61 16.63 21.88
CA ILE A 185 -1.45 17.06 23.01
C ILE A 185 -0.64 16.69 24.25
N ALA A 186 -0.13 17.72 24.94
CA ALA A 186 0.63 17.57 26.17
C ALA A 186 -0.25 17.07 27.30
#